data_ed4d5f7b517535f28798a377c877d5be
#
_entry.id   ed4d5f7b517535f28798a377c877d5be
#
_cell.length_a   1.000
_cell.length_b   1.000
_cell.length_c   1.000
_cell.angle_alpha   90.00
_cell.angle_beta   90.00
_cell.angle_gamma   90.00
#
_symmetry.space_group_name_H-M   'P 1'
#
loop_
_entity.id
_entity.type
_entity.pdbx_description
1 polymer ?
#
loop_
_entity_poly.entity_id
_entity_poly.type
_entity_poly.pdbx_seq_one_letter_code
_entity_poly.pdbx_strand_id
1 'polypeptide(L)'
;MKETKNAEIRVPAEPYEFTFDPTRVALLCIDFQRDFVEAGGFGESLGNDVSTLRGAIAPTRKVLDCFREQDWMVIHTREGHREDLSDLFPSKRDRGNPTLRIGDIGPMGRLLTRGSKGHDIIPELYPIEGEVVLDKPGKGAFYGTDLETILRAGGITHLILTGVTTEVCVQSTAREANDRGFDCLILSDCTGSYFPEFYESALHMFKAQGGIVGWVGTSTDLLTAVDAAIPEIGESK
;
A
#
# COMPACT_ATOMS: atom_id res chain seq x y z
N MET A 1 6.47 -16.90 -33.09
CA MET A 1 6.84 -15.60 -32.52
C MET A 1 7.79 -15.88 -31.38
N LYS A 2 9.03 -15.36 -31.41
CA LYS A 2 9.93 -15.43 -30.26
C LYS A 2 9.40 -14.42 -29.25
N GLU A 3 8.92 -14.89 -28.09
CA GLU A 3 8.71 -14.03 -26.95
C GLU A 3 10.07 -13.38 -26.62
N THR A 4 10.20 -12.09 -26.85
CA THR A 4 11.26 -11.30 -26.23
C THR A 4 11.00 -11.34 -24.74
N LYS A 5 11.73 -12.21 -24.00
CA LYS A 5 11.75 -12.13 -22.54
C LYS A 5 12.27 -10.73 -22.20
N ASN A 6 11.40 -9.88 -21.66
CA ASN A 6 11.84 -8.66 -21.02
C ASN A 6 12.85 -9.05 -19.92
N ALA A 7 13.88 -8.22 -19.71
CA ALA A 7 14.84 -8.49 -18.67
C ALA A 7 14.12 -8.47 -17.31
N GLU A 8 14.25 -9.55 -16.53
CA GLU A 8 13.73 -9.59 -15.16
C GLU A 8 14.49 -8.58 -14.29
N ILE A 9 13.78 -7.88 -13.43
CA ILE A 9 14.36 -6.98 -12.42
C ILE A 9 14.59 -7.79 -11.15
N ARG A 10 15.80 -7.65 -10.59
CA ARG A 10 16.27 -8.39 -9.42
C ARG A 10 16.57 -7.44 -8.28
N VAL A 11 15.76 -7.48 -7.24
CA VAL A 11 15.82 -6.57 -6.09
C VAL A 11 16.43 -7.30 -4.90
N PRO A 12 17.53 -6.78 -4.30
CA PRO A 12 18.01 -7.27 -3.02
C PRO A 12 16.91 -7.21 -1.97
N ALA A 13 16.57 -8.34 -1.38
CA ALA A 13 15.49 -8.46 -0.42
C ALA A 13 15.72 -9.62 0.54
N GLU A 14 15.00 -9.66 1.62
CA GLU A 14 14.97 -10.78 2.56
C GLU A 14 13.69 -11.60 2.38
N PRO A 15 13.80 -12.92 2.46
CA PRO A 15 14.97 -13.74 2.86
C PRO A 15 15.93 -14.05 1.70
N TYR A 16 15.61 -13.68 0.48
CA TYR A 16 16.46 -13.80 -0.71
C TYR A 16 15.99 -12.82 -1.77
N GLU A 17 16.75 -12.69 -2.86
CA GLU A 17 16.46 -11.76 -3.97
C GLU A 17 15.01 -11.92 -4.49
N PHE A 18 14.29 -10.80 -4.59
CA PHE A 18 12.97 -10.73 -5.21
C PHE A 18 13.11 -10.42 -6.69
N THR A 19 12.51 -11.24 -7.55
CA THR A 19 12.63 -11.11 -9.00
C THR A 19 11.26 -10.94 -9.64
N PHE A 20 11.11 -9.98 -10.54
CA PHE A 20 9.84 -9.75 -11.23
C PHE A 20 10.03 -9.35 -12.70
N ASP A 21 9.01 -9.64 -13.52
CA ASP A 21 8.86 -9.11 -14.86
C ASP A 21 8.23 -7.70 -14.78
N PRO A 22 8.87 -6.66 -15.32
CA PRO A 22 8.37 -5.28 -15.27
C PRO A 22 6.98 -5.09 -15.92
N THR A 23 6.57 -5.98 -16.82
CA THR A 23 5.24 -5.94 -17.43
C THR A 23 4.15 -6.59 -16.58
N ARG A 24 4.52 -7.18 -15.43
CA ARG A 24 3.62 -7.96 -14.58
C ARG A 24 3.67 -7.55 -13.11
N VAL A 25 4.07 -6.32 -12.85
CA VAL A 25 4.18 -5.74 -11.50
C VAL A 25 3.18 -4.61 -11.31
N ALA A 26 2.68 -4.44 -10.10
CA ALA A 26 1.90 -3.29 -9.68
C ALA A 26 2.37 -2.74 -8.34
N LEU A 27 2.34 -1.42 -8.19
CA LEU A 27 2.53 -0.73 -6.92
C LEU A 27 1.18 -0.55 -6.23
N LEU A 28 1.09 -0.96 -4.97
CA LEU A 28 -0.04 -0.67 -4.10
C LEU A 28 0.37 0.39 -3.07
N CYS A 29 -0.24 1.58 -3.15
CA CYS A 29 -0.14 2.64 -2.15
C CYS A 29 -1.32 2.51 -1.18
N ILE A 30 -1.12 1.83 -0.04
CA ILE A 30 -2.18 1.41 0.85
C ILE A 30 -2.45 2.48 1.91
N ASP A 31 -3.64 3.08 1.86
CA ASP A 31 -4.25 3.92 2.89
C ASP A 31 -3.40 5.13 3.36
N PHE A 32 -2.67 5.77 2.46
CA PHE A 32 -2.02 7.04 2.76
C PHE A 32 -3.05 8.19 2.87
N GLN A 33 -4.05 7.97 3.71
CA GLN A 33 -5.15 8.91 3.95
C GLN A 33 -4.80 9.91 5.05
N ARG A 34 -5.40 11.11 4.98
CA ARG A 34 -5.28 12.14 6.02
C ARG A 34 -5.73 11.63 7.39
N ASP A 35 -6.76 10.79 7.43
CA ASP A 35 -7.27 10.14 8.65
C ASP A 35 -6.20 9.34 9.39
N PHE A 36 -5.18 8.81 8.70
CA PHE A 36 -4.13 8.02 9.32
C PHE A 36 -2.84 8.79 9.57
N VAL A 37 -2.46 9.71 8.67
CA VAL A 37 -1.11 10.31 8.68
C VAL A 37 -1.07 11.80 8.99
N GLU A 38 -2.23 12.45 9.20
CA GLU A 38 -2.33 13.87 9.56
C GLU A 38 -2.98 14.08 10.93
N ALA A 39 -2.57 15.15 11.61
CA ALA A 39 -3.24 15.59 12.84
C ALA A 39 -4.71 15.97 12.54
N GLY A 40 -5.59 15.65 13.47
CA GLY A 40 -7.04 15.82 13.33
C GLY A 40 -7.76 14.64 12.68
N GLY A 41 -7.02 13.60 12.26
CA GLY A 41 -7.58 12.40 11.67
C GLY A 41 -7.97 11.31 12.67
N PHE A 42 -8.43 10.18 12.14
CA PHE A 42 -8.86 9.03 12.93
C PHE A 42 -7.70 8.45 13.77
N GLY A 43 -6.47 8.38 13.22
CA GLY A 43 -5.32 7.85 13.94
C GLY A 43 -5.01 8.63 15.22
N GLU A 44 -4.97 9.96 15.13
CA GLU A 44 -4.77 10.82 16.31
C GLU A 44 -5.94 10.73 17.29
N SER A 45 -7.17 10.61 16.79
CA SER A 45 -8.36 10.48 17.64
C SER A 45 -8.35 9.23 18.53
N LEU A 46 -7.60 8.21 18.14
CA LEU A 46 -7.34 7.00 18.93
C LEU A 46 -6.20 7.17 19.93
N GLY A 47 -5.57 8.35 19.97
CA GLY A 47 -4.44 8.65 20.86
C GLY A 47 -3.07 8.29 20.30
N ASN A 48 -2.97 8.00 19.01
CA ASN A 48 -1.71 7.65 18.37
C ASN A 48 -0.91 8.89 17.95
N ASP A 49 0.41 8.76 17.91
CA ASP A 49 1.30 9.74 17.31
C ASP A 49 1.37 9.50 15.79
N VAL A 50 0.63 10.30 15.02
CA VAL A 50 0.58 10.19 13.55
C VAL A 50 1.90 10.57 12.87
N SER A 51 2.81 11.27 13.56
CA SER A 51 4.12 11.64 13.02
C SER A 51 4.99 10.41 12.71
N THR A 52 4.79 9.31 13.43
CA THR A 52 5.50 8.04 13.23
C THR A 52 5.29 7.44 11.84
N LEU A 53 4.12 7.70 11.21
CA LEU A 53 3.81 7.18 9.87
C LEU A 53 4.39 8.03 8.75
N ARG A 54 4.70 9.30 9.01
CA ARG A 54 5.12 10.24 7.96
C ARG A 54 6.49 9.93 7.36
N GLY A 55 7.31 9.17 8.07
CA GLY A 55 8.60 8.69 7.56
C GLY A 55 8.50 7.88 6.26
N ALA A 56 7.39 7.17 6.07
CA ALA A 56 7.13 6.36 4.89
C ALA A 56 6.77 7.19 3.63
N ILE A 57 6.38 8.46 3.76
CA ILE A 57 5.85 9.26 2.65
C ILE A 57 6.92 9.57 1.59
N ALA A 58 8.07 10.08 2.02
CA ALA A 58 9.11 10.50 1.08
C ALA A 58 9.73 9.34 0.27
N PRO A 59 10.07 8.18 0.86
CA PRO A 59 10.53 7.04 0.06
C PRO A 59 9.41 6.47 -0.84
N THR A 60 8.15 6.40 -0.36
CA THR A 60 7.01 5.99 -1.21
C THR A 60 6.85 6.92 -2.41
N ARG A 61 7.01 8.23 -2.24
CA ARG A 61 6.93 9.18 -3.35
C ARG A 61 7.94 8.87 -4.45
N LYS A 62 9.18 8.53 -4.10
CA LYS A 62 10.21 8.16 -5.09
C LYS A 62 9.84 6.89 -5.85
N VAL A 63 9.31 5.88 -5.16
CA VAL A 63 8.85 4.65 -5.80
C VAL A 63 7.65 4.93 -6.72
N LEU A 64 6.70 5.74 -6.27
CA LEU A 64 5.53 6.15 -7.04
C LEU A 64 5.93 6.90 -8.32
N ASP A 65 6.89 7.85 -8.22
CA ASP A 65 7.40 8.56 -9.38
C ASP A 65 8.09 7.61 -10.38
N CYS A 66 8.90 6.67 -9.90
CA CYS A 66 9.51 5.64 -10.74
C CYS A 66 8.45 4.80 -11.48
N PHE A 67 7.40 4.34 -10.81
CA PHE A 67 6.33 3.57 -11.46
C PHE A 67 5.58 4.41 -12.52
N ARG A 68 5.38 5.70 -12.27
CA ARG A 68 4.78 6.65 -13.22
C ARG A 68 5.66 6.86 -14.44
N GLU A 69 6.96 7.04 -14.25
CA GLU A 69 7.96 7.19 -15.33
C GLU A 69 8.05 5.95 -16.22
N GLN A 70 7.87 4.77 -15.64
CA GLN A 70 7.87 3.50 -16.37
C GLN A 70 6.50 3.10 -16.97
N ASP A 71 5.45 3.90 -16.74
CA ASP A 71 4.05 3.59 -17.13
C ASP A 71 3.58 2.22 -16.56
N TRP A 72 4.03 1.89 -15.34
CA TRP A 72 3.63 0.68 -14.64
C TRP A 72 2.36 0.91 -13.82
N MET A 73 1.62 -0.16 -13.57
CA MET A 73 0.37 -0.10 -12.85
C MET A 73 0.54 0.42 -11.42
N VAL A 74 -0.22 1.48 -11.08
CA VAL A 74 -0.31 2.04 -9.74
C VAL A 74 -1.76 1.93 -9.25
N ILE A 75 -1.92 1.46 -8.01
CA ILE A 75 -3.20 1.32 -7.35
C ILE A 75 -3.11 1.96 -5.96
N HIS A 76 -4.04 2.86 -5.67
CA HIS A 76 -4.20 3.47 -4.36
C HIS A 76 -5.41 2.85 -3.66
N THR A 77 -5.30 2.64 -2.34
CA THR A 77 -6.47 2.25 -1.55
C THR A 77 -6.80 3.30 -0.50
N ARG A 78 -8.07 3.34 -0.14
CA ARG A 78 -8.59 4.14 0.98
C ARG A 78 -9.50 3.27 1.82
N GLU A 79 -9.17 3.09 3.10
CA GLU A 79 -10.13 2.48 4.01
C GLU A 79 -11.24 3.47 4.32
N GLY A 80 -12.48 3.05 4.08
CA GLY A 80 -13.62 3.92 4.36
C GLY A 80 -14.95 3.29 4.01
N HIS A 81 -15.98 3.80 4.68
CA HIS A 81 -17.35 3.33 4.58
C HIS A 81 -18.21 4.31 3.79
N ARG A 82 -19.33 3.83 3.27
CA ARG A 82 -20.33 4.65 2.60
C ARG A 82 -20.85 5.72 3.54
N GLU A 83 -21.35 6.80 3.01
CA GLU A 83 -21.90 7.91 3.81
C GLU A 83 -23.05 7.48 4.72
N ASP A 84 -23.90 6.56 4.24
CA ASP A 84 -25.01 5.98 5.01
C ASP A 84 -24.57 4.85 5.97
N LEU A 85 -23.28 4.48 5.98
CA LEU A 85 -22.69 3.41 6.77
C LEU A 85 -23.32 2.02 6.52
N SER A 86 -23.99 1.81 5.40
CA SER A 86 -24.65 0.54 5.04
C SER A 86 -23.69 -0.63 4.88
N ASP A 87 -22.40 -0.36 4.68
CA ASP A 87 -21.31 -1.33 4.58
C ASP A 87 -20.46 -1.45 5.87
N LEU A 88 -20.87 -0.82 6.97
CA LEU A 88 -20.19 -0.88 8.26
C LEU A 88 -20.85 -1.91 9.19
N PHE A 89 -20.15 -3.03 9.40
CA PHE A 89 -20.63 -4.04 10.34
C PHE A 89 -20.73 -3.50 11.77
N PRO A 90 -21.80 -3.85 12.54
CA PRO A 90 -21.92 -3.46 13.95
C PRO A 90 -20.70 -3.83 14.79
N SER A 91 -20.12 -5.01 14.56
CA SER A 91 -18.91 -5.46 15.27
C SER A 91 -17.68 -4.58 15.00
N LYS A 92 -17.60 -3.91 13.86
CA LYS A 92 -16.52 -2.97 13.54
C LYS A 92 -16.83 -1.58 14.10
N ARG A 93 -18.07 -1.13 13.98
CA ARG A 93 -18.54 0.17 14.50
C ARG A 93 -18.43 0.26 16.02
N ASP A 94 -18.83 -0.80 16.73
CA ASP A 94 -18.97 -0.81 18.18
C ASP A 94 -17.68 -1.20 18.91
N ARG A 95 -16.59 -1.41 18.15
CA ARG A 95 -15.27 -1.77 18.68
C ARG A 95 -14.44 -0.50 18.94
N GLY A 96 -13.56 -0.54 19.95
CA GLY A 96 -12.61 0.53 20.25
C GLY A 96 -13.18 1.62 21.17
N ASN A 97 -12.86 2.89 20.89
CA ASN A 97 -13.26 4.02 21.72
C ASN A 97 -14.77 4.24 21.67
N PRO A 98 -15.48 4.18 22.81
CA PRO A 98 -16.94 4.34 22.85
C PRO A 98 -17.41 5.78 22.54
N THR A 99 -16.52 6.76 22.62
CA THR A 99 -16.83 8.19 22.45
C THR A 99 -16.49 8.72 21.05
N LEU A 100 -15.74 7.95 20.23
CA LEU A 100 -15.39 8.36 18.88
C LEU A 100 -15.27 7.12 17.97
N ARG A 101 -16.28 6.90 17.15
CA ARG A 101 -16.45 5.73 16.30
C ARG A 101 -16.31 6.07 14.83
N ILE A 102 -16.12 5.06 14.01
CA ILE A 102 -16.22 5.22 12.54
C ILE A 102 -17.59 5.83 12.20
N GLY A 103 -17.58 6.90 11.42
CA GLY A 103 -18.78 7.65 11.03
C GLY A 103 -19.12 8.82 11.94
N ASP A 104 -18.52 8.94 13.13
CA ASP A 104 -18.69 10.11 14.00
C ASP A 104 -17.99 11.34 13.42
N ILE A 105 -18.42 12.52 13.82
CA ILE A 105 -17.84 13.79 13.36
C ILE A 105 -16.51 14.03 14.07
N GLY A 106 -15.45 14.11 13.29
CA GLY A 106 -14.11 14.53 13.69
C GLY A 106 -13.69 15.87 13.08
N PRO A 107 -12.47 16.35 13.35
CA PRO A 107 -11.97 17.63 12.82
C PRO A 107 -11.90 17.72 11.29
N MET A 108 -11.72 16.57 10.61
CA MET A 108 -11.63 16.47 9.15
C MET A 108 -12.89 15.87 8.50
N GLY A 109 -14.05 15.99 9.15
CA GLY A 109 -15.31 15.42 8.70
C GLY A 109 -15.62 14.10 9.41
N ARG A 110 -16.51 13.29 8.81
CA ARG A 110 -16.87 11.99 9.40
C ARG A 110 -15.71 10.99 9.23
N LEU A 111 -15.28 10.42 10.35
CA LEU A 111 -14.15 9.50 10.43
C LEU A 111 -14.33 8.29 9.51
N LEU A 112 -13.33 7.99 8.70
CA LEU A 112 -13.31 6.88 7.73
C LEU A 112 -14.60 6.79 6.90
N THR A 113 -15.16 7.92 6.51
CA THR A 113 -16.36 7.99 5.68
C THR A 113 -16.02 8.60 4.32
N ARG A 114 -16.42 7.94 3.25
CA ARG A 114 -16.18 8.38 1.86
C ARG A 114 -16.69 9.80 1.65
N GLY A 115 -15.90 10.62 0.95
CA GLY A 115 -16.20 12.03 0.71
C GLY A 115 -15.80 12.98 1.83
N SER A 116 -15.44 12.48 3.03
CA SER A 116 -14.86 13.32 4.09
C SER A 116 -13.42 13.69 3.78
N LYS A 117 -12.97 14.87 4.24
CA LYS A 117 -11.58 15.31 4.06
C LYS A 117 -10.56 14.31 4.61
N GLY A 118 -10.84 13.73 5.77
CA GLY A 118 -9.97 12.72 6.40
C GLY A 118 -9.81 11.45 5.58
N HIS A 119 -10.86 11.04 4.87
CA HIS A 119 -10.85 9.87 4.00
C HIS A 119 -9.97 10.05 2.75
N ASP A 120 -9.68 11.26 2.34
CA ASP A 120 -8.91 11.52 1.12
C ASP A 120 -7.41 11.24 1.29
N ILE A 121 -6.74 10.95 0.19
CA ILE A 121 -5.29 10.70 0.15
C ILE A 121 -4.55 12.02 0.38
N ILE A 122 -3.39 11.94 1.03
CA ILE A 122 -2.54 13.11 1.27
C ILE A 122 -2.00 13.69 -0.05
N PRO A 123 -1.75 15.02 -0.10
CA PRO A 123 -1.30 15.67 -1.33
C PRO A 123 0.02 15.13 -1.88
N GLU A 124 0.92 14.70 -0.99
CA GLU A 124 2.25 14.21 -1.36
C GLU A 124 2.21 12.95 -2.23
N LEU A 125 1.15 12.12 -2.06
CA LEU A 125 0.99 10.85 -2.77
C LEU A 125 -0.34 10.80 -3.55
N TYR A 126 -0.89 11.95 -3.91
CA TYR A 126 -2.20 12.02 -4.56
C TYR A 126 -2.19 11.31 -5.92
N PRO A 127 -3.23 10.52 -6.23
CA PRO A 127 -3.38 9.85 -7.52
C PRO A 127 -3.40 10.85 -8.69
N ILE A 128 -2.85 10.43 -9.82
CA ILE A 128 -2.98 11.15 -11.10
C ILE A 128 -3.99 10.46 -12.00
N GLU A 129 -4.37 11.12 -13.10
CA GLU A 129 -5.28 10.55 -14.10
C GLU A 129 -4.74 9.22 -14.64
N GLY A 130 -5.59 8.20 -14.70
CA GLY A 130 -5.24 6.85 -15.14
C GLY A 130 -4.87 5.89 -14.00
N GLU A 131 -4.55 6.38 -12.80
CA GLU A 131 -4.29 5.52 -11.65
C GLU A 131 -5.59 5.03 -11.00
N VAL A 132 -5.56 3.79 -10.52
CA VAL A 132 -6.73 3.17 -9.88
C VAL A 132 -6.83 3.61 -8.42
N VAL A 133 -8.02 4.02 -7.98
CA VAL A 133 -8.32 4.31 -6.57
C VAL A 133 -9.44 3.40 -6.10
N LEU A 134 -9.18 2.61 -5.06
CA LEU A 134 -10.13 1.65 -4.50
C LEU A 134 -10.53 2.04 -3.08
N ASP A 135 -11.82 2.22 -2.84
CA ASP A 135 -12.38 2.35 -1.50
C ASP A 135 -12.69 0.97 -0.93
N LYS A 136 -12.07 0.63 0.19
CA LYS A 136 -12.22 -0.68 0.83
C LYS A 136 -12.89 -0.59 2.21
N PRO A 137 -13.89 -1.42 2.50
CA PRO A 137 -14.54 -1.45 3.81
C PRO A 137 -13.77 -2.29 4.84
N GLY A 138 -12.82 -3.09 4.39
CA GLY A 138 -12.00 -4.00 5.18
C GLY A 138 -10.58 -3.51 5.41
N LYS A 139 -9.79 -4.29 6.17
CA LYS A 139 -8.36 -4.04 6.38
C LYS A 139 -7.56 -4.45 5.15
N GLY A 140 -7.76 -5.66 4.65
CA GLY A 140 -7.16 -6.12 3.41
C GLY A 140 -7.81 -5.49 2.19
N ALA A 141 -7.01 -5.28 1.15
CA ALA A 141 -7.43 -4.55 -0.04
C ALA A 141 -8.28 -5.40 -1.01
N PHE A 142 -8.27 -6.72 -0.86
CA PHE A 142 -9.09 -7.62 -1.70
C PHE A 142 -10.54 -7.75 -1.20
N TYR A 143 -10.76 -7.48 0.10
CA TYR A 143 -12.09 -7.65 0.68
C TYR A 143 -13.04 -6.53 0.22
N GLY A 144 -14.08 -6.92 -0.53
CA GLY A 144 -15.15 -6.03 -0.95
C GLY A 144 -14.72 -4.99 -2.00
N THR A 145 -13.69 -5.31 -2.80
CA THR A 145 -13.18 -4.46 -3.89
C THR A 145 -12.98 -5.25 -5.17
N ASP A 146 -12.72 -4.54 -6.26
CA ASP A 146 -12.40 -5.12 -7.57
C ASP A 146 -10.89 -5.40 -7.76
N LEU A 147 -10.07 -5.30 -6.69
CA LEU A 147 -8.61 -5.38 -6.80
C LEU A 147 -8.14 -6.63 -7.55
N GLU A 148 -8.63 -7.82 -7.18
CA GLU A 148 -8.21 -9.07 -7.84
C GLU A 148 -8.57 -9.06 -9.33
N THR A 149 -9.75 -8.59 -9.67
CA THR A 149 -10.20 -8.48 -11.08
C THR A 149 -9.29 -7.58 -11.88
N ILE A 150 -8.92 -6.41 -11.32
CA ILE A 150 -8.03 -5.43 -11.96
C ILE A 150 -6.63 -6.02 -12.16
N LEU A 151 -6.06 -6.63 -11.13
CA LEU A 151 -4.73 -7.26 -11.20
C LEU A 151 -4.69 -8.40 -12.23
N ARG A 152 -5.71 -9.27 -12.24
CA ARG A 152 -5.81 -10.38 -13.20
C ARG A 152 -5.99 -9.88 -14.63
N ALA A 153 -6.82 -8.87 -14.85
CA ALA A 153 -7.03 -8.26 -16.16
C ALA A 153 -5.75 -7.60 -16.69
N GLY A 154 -4.93 -7.01 -15.82
CA GLY A 154 -3.62 -6.46 -16.16
C GLY A 154 -2.51 -7.50 -16.29
N GLY A 155 -2.78 -8.79 -16.05
CA GLY A 155 -1.76 -9.85 -16.09
C GLY A 155 -0.73 -9.78 -14.97
N ILE A 156 -1.03 -9.02 -13.90
CA ILE A 156 -0.13 -8.80 -12.76
C ILE A 156 0.07 -10.09 -11.96
N THR A 157 1.31 -10.32 -11.54
CA THR A 157 1.70 -11.45 -10.70
C THR A 157 2.53 -11.04 -9.49
N HIS A 158 3.12 -9.84 -9.53
CA HIS A 158 3.99 -9.33 -8.48
C HIS A 158 3.46 -7.99 -7.96
N LEU A 159 3.48 -7.81 -6.65
CA LEU A 159 3.00 -6.60 -5.99
C LEU A 159 4.12 -5.98 -5.16
N ILE A 160 4.36 -4.70 -5.37
CA ILE A 160 5.18 -3.86 -4.50
C ILE A 160 4.23 -3.16 -3.54
N LEU A 161 4.40 -3.42 -2.24
CA LEU A 161 3.49 -2.94 -1.21
C LEU A 161 4.10 -1.82 -0.39
N THR A 162 3.39 -0.72 -0.31
CA THR A 162 3.68 0.45 0.53
C THR A 162 2.43 0.84 1.31
N GLY A 163 2.54 1.65 2.35
CA GLY A 163 1.35 2.15 3.03
C GLY A 163 1.32 2.01 4.53
N VAL A 164 0.14 2.24 5.11
CA VAL A 164 -0.08 2.27 6.54
C VAL A 164 -1.39 1.55 6.95
N THR A 165 -1.44 0.90 8.13
CA THR A 165 -0.27 0.60 8.96
C THR A 165 0.29 -0.76 8.59
N THR A 166 1.58 -0.96 8.83
CA THR A 166 2.33 -2.17 8.43
C THR A 166 1.64 -3.45 8.91
N GLU A 167 1.29 -3.51 10.18
CA GLU A 167 0.71 -4.69 10.86
C GLU A 167 -0.78 -4.90 10.59
N VAL A 168 -1.47 -3.91 10.02
CA VAL A 168 -2.91 -4.00 9.76
C VAL A 168 -3.19 -4.05 8.26
N CYS A 169 -3.31 -2.90 7.58
CA CYS A 169 -3.77 -2.88 6.19
C CYS A 169 -2.74 -3.46 5.22
N VAL A 170 -1.45 -3.17 5.41
CA VAL A 170 -0.38 -3.70 4.55
C VAL A 170 -0.26 -5.21 4.73
N GLN A 171 -0.11 -5.70 5.97
CA GLN A 171 0.03 -7.12 6.22
C GLN A 171 -1.22 -7.93 5.85
N SER A 172 -2.43 -7.40 6.10
CA SER A 172 -3.67 -8.07 5.68
C SER A 172 -3.75 -8.19 4.16
N THR A 173 -3.45 -7.12 3.44
CA THR A 173 -3.42 -7.14 1.97
C THR A 173 -2.40 -8.14 1.44
N ALA A 174 -1.20 -8.16 2.02
CA ALA A 174 -0.14 -9.07 1.62
C ALA A 174 -0.50 -10.54 1.81
N ARG A 175 -1.14 -10.90 2.93
CA ARG A 175 -1.62 -12.28 3.17
C ARG A 175 -2.74 -12.68 2.22
N GLU A 176 -3.70 -11.78 1.99
CA GLU A 176 -4.77 -12.00 1.01
C GLU A 176 -4.21 -12.16 -0.41
N ALA A 177 -3.16 -11.40 -0.77
CA ALA A 177 -2.47 -11.50 -2.05
C ALA A 177 -1.73 -12.84 -2.19
N ASN A 178 -0.98 -13.25 -1.17
CA ASN A 178 -0.26 -14.52 -1.15
C ASN A 178 -1.21 -15.71 -1.34
N ASP A 179 -2.34 -15.74 -0.60
CA ASP A 179 -3.36 -16.79 -0.74
C ASP A 179 -3.97 -16.86 -2.15
N ARG A 180 -3.88 -15.77 -2.94
CA ARG A 180 -4.33 -15.67 -4.32
C ARG A 180 -3.22 -15.90 -5.35
N GLY A 181 -2.00 -16.22 -4.89
CA GLY A 181 -0.85 -16.51 -5.76
C GLY A 181 -0.21 -15.28 -6.39
N PHE A 182 -0.22 -14.15 -5.67
CA PHE A 182 0.62 -12.99 -5.99
C PHE A 182 1.88 -13.03 -5.11
N ASP A 183 3.03 -12.78 -5.72
CA ASP A 183 4.28 -12.56 -5.00
C ASP A 183 4.38 -11.12 -4.52
N CYS A 184 4.67 -10.92 -3.24
CA CYS A 184 4.61 -9.62 -2.59
C CYS A 184 5.96 -9.20 -2.01
N LEU A 185 6.43 -8.00 -2.38
CA LEU A 185 7.55 -7.31 -1.75
C LEU A 185 7.02 -6.12 -0.94
N ILE A 186 7.19 -6.15 0.39
CA ILE A 186 6.98 -4.97 1.23
C ILE A 186 8.26 -4.13 1.25
N LEU A 187 8.15 -2.83 0.95
CA LEU A 187 9.23 -1.88 1.12
C LEU A 187 9.19 -1.33 2.56
N SER A 188 10.15 -1.78 3.38
CA SER A 188 10.17 -1.49 4.81
C SER A 188 10.18 0.02 5.13
N ASP A 189 10.92 0.81 4.39
CA ASP A 189 10.97 2.27 4.53
C ASP A 189 9.77 3.01 3.93
N CYS A 190 8.91 2.30 3.17
CA CYS A 190 7.66 2.82 2.57
C CYS A 190 6.41 2.40 3.35
N THR A 191 6.55 1.82 4.52
CA THR A 191 5.44 1.46 5.41
C THR A 191 5.73 1.93 6.84
N GLY A 192 4.70 2.05 7.66
CA GLY A 192 4.85 2.52 9.03
C GLY A 192 3.77 1.98 9.96
N SER A 193 4.07 2.00 11.25
CA SER A 193 3.14 1.69 12.33
C SER A 193 3.19 2.77 13.39
N TYR A 194 2.10 2.95 14.13
CA TYR A 194 2.09 3.78 15.35
C TYR A 194 2.92 3.15 16.48
N PHE A 195 3.20 1.84 16.39
CA PHE A 195 3.88 1.03 17.41
C PHE A 195 5.12 0.38 16.78
N PRO A 196 6.35 0.82 17.16
CA PRO A 196 7.59 0.27 16.59
C PRO A 196 7.71 -1.25 16.72
N GLU A 197 7.27 -1.82 17.84
CA GLU A 197 7.29 -3.26 18.08
C GLU A 197 6.34 -4.05 17.16
N PHE A 198 5.24 -3.44 16.72
CA PHE A 198 4.32 -4.07 15.78
C PHE A 198 4.86 -4.00 14.36
N TYR A 199 5.49 -2.87 14.01
CA TYR A 199 6.20 -2.73 12.74
C TYR A 199 7.26 -3.82 12.57
N GLU A 200 8.17 -3.93 13.51
CA GLU A 200 9.25 -4.94 13.49
C GLU A 200 8.69 -6.36 13.43
N SER A 201 7.70 -6.66 14.28
CA SER A 201 7.08 -7.99 14.33
C SER A 201 6.39 -8.34 13.02
N ALA A 202 5.69 -7.38 12.39
CA ALA A 202 4.99 -7.60 11.13
C ALA A 202 5.98 -7.96 10.01
N LEU A 203 7.07 -7.20 9.87
CA LEU A 203 8.10 -7.47 8.86
C LEU A 203 8.82 -8.80 9.10
N HIS A 204 9.10 -9.15 10.37
CA HIS A 204 9.70 -10.44 10.71
C HIS A 204 8.78 -11.61 10.36
N MET A 205 7.48 -11.51 10.68
CA MET A 205 6.51 -12.56 10.34
C MET A 205 6.34 -12.72 8.83
N PHE A 206 6.44 -11.63 8.09
CA PHE A 206 6.24 -11.63 6.65
C PHE A 206 7.31 -12.45 5.92
N LYS A 207 8.58 -12.23 6.25
CA LYS A 207 9.73 -12.90 5.64
C LYS A 207 10.16 -14.22 6.33
N ALA A 208 9.49 -14.60 7.41
CA ALA A 208 9.81 -15.80 8.15
C ALA A 208 9.70 -17.07 7.31
N GLN A 209 10.36 -18.15 7.75
CA GLN A 209 10.29 -19.48 7.14
C GLN A 209 10.60 -19.47 5.63
N GLY A 210 11.57 -18.64 5.21
CA GLY A 210 11.96 -18.55 3.80
C GLY A 210 11.00 -17.74 2.93
N GLY A 211 10.31 -16.73 3.53
CA GLY A 211 9.38 -15.87 2.80
C GLY A 211 7.99 -16.49 2.67
N ILE A 212 7.50 -17.14 3.72
CA ILE A 212 6.22 -17.87 3.67
C ILE A 212 5.02 -17.00 3.26
N VAL A 213 5.11 -15.68 3.49
CA VAL A 213 4.12 -14.71 3.02
C VAL A 213 4.67 -13.85 1.88
N GLY A 214 5.97 -13.51 1.91
CA GLY A 214 6.60 -12.71 0.88
C GLY A 214 7.98 -12.20 1.27
N TRP A 215 8.37 -11.10 0.65
CA TRP A 215 9.70 -10.49 0.75
C TRP A 215 9.65 -9.13 1.39
N VAL A 216 10.76 -8.76 2.02
CA VAL A 216 10.97 -7.41 2.59
C VAL A 216 12.26 -6.84 2.00
N GLY A 217 12.15 -5.66 1.39
CA GLY A 217 13.27 -4.89 0.85
C GLY A 217 13.17 -3.43 1.22
N THR A 218 13.95 -2.59 0.54
CA THR A 218 13.90 -1.13 0.69
C THR A 218 13.57 -0.43 -0.61
N SER A 219 13.08 0.81 -0.54
CA SER A 219 12.87 1.64 -1.74
C SER A 219 14.18 1.86 -2.51
N THR A 220 15.29 2.03 -1.81
CA THR A 220 16.61 2.24 -2.43
C THR A 220 17.05 1.02 -3.23
N ASP A 221 16.87 -0.19 -2.69
CA ASP A 221 17.22 -1.43 -3.40
C ASP A 221 16.37 -1.61 -4.66
N LEU A 222 15.05 -1.35 -4.56
CA LEU A 222 14.13 -1.41 -5.70
C LEU A 222 14.54 -0.42 -6.80
N LEU A 223 14.71 0.86 -6.45
CA LEU A 223 15.04 1.91 -7.42
C LEU A 223 16.39 1.64 -8.09
N THR A 224 17.41 1.23 -7.33
CA THR A 224 18.71 0.84 -7.87
C THR A 224 18.62 -0.34 -8.85
N ALA A 225 17.77 -1.33 -8.54
CA ALA A 225 17.56 -2.48 -9.41
C ALA A 225 16.84 -2.10 -10.71
N VAL A 226 15.85 -1.18 -10.62
CA VAL A 226 15.15 -0.66 -11.81
C VAL A 226 16.09 0.12 -12.71
N ASP A 227 16.86 1.05 -12.16
CA ASP A 227 17.83 1.88 -12.91
C ASP A 227 18.90 1.01 -13.62
N ALA A 228 19.34 -0.07 -12.98
CA ALA A 228 20.30 -0.99 -13.56
C ALA A 228 19.71 -1.85 -14.71
N ALA A 229 18.42 -2.19 -14.63
CA ALA A 229 17.76 -3.04 -15.62
C ALA A 229 17.20 -2.23 -16.81
N ILE A 230 16.79 -0.99 -16.58
CA ILE A 230 16.18 -0.08 -17.56
C ILE A 230 17.02 1.20 -17.60
N PRO A 231 18.21 1.18 -18.22
CA PRO A 231 19.02 2.39 -18.34
C PRO A 231 18.25 3.44 -19.13
N GLU A 232 18.31 4.70 -18.67
CA GLU A 232 17.74 5.83 -19.41
C GLU A 232 18.15 5.73 -20.88
N ILE A 233 17.18 5.76 -21.77
CA ILE A 233 17.47 5.86 -23.21
C ILE A 233 18.06 7.27 -23.37
N GLY A 234 19.40 7.33 -23.33
CA GLY A 234 20.13 8.57 -23.51
C GLY A 234 19.64 9.26 -24.79
N GLU A 235 19.28 10.52 -24.65
CA GLU A 235 18.96 11.39 -25.79
C GLU A 235 20.01 11.15 -26.89
N SER A 236 19.60 10.46 -27.94
CA SER A 236 20.42 10.36 -29.15
C SER A 236 20.58 11.77 -29.71
N LYS A 237 21.79 12.28 -29.58
CA LYS A 237 22.26 13.55 -30.15
C LYS A 237 22.08 13.58 -31.65
#